data_50972eba5b59caa5aa4bc3ff21aa128a
#
_entry.id   50972eba5b59caa5aa4bc3ff21aa128a
#
_cell.length_a   1.000
_cell.length_b   1.000
_cell.length_c   1.000
_cell.angle_alpha   90.00
_cell.angle_beta   90.00
_cell.angle_gamma   90.00
#
_symmetry.space_group_name_H-M   'P 1'
#
loop_
_entity.id
_entity.type
_entity.pdbx_description
1 polymer ?
#
loop_
_entity_poly.entity_id
_entity_poly.type
_entity_poly.pdbx_seq_one_letter_code
_entity_poly.pdbx_strand_id
1 'polypeptide(L)'
;MSISPFFQHLRSAYDAEIDDLASDSEGTHVLPKKLAERRKELGFLLSMLELSPEMVAVVFHQTLRFKSAAAMNHLLSHESEDLPEWDSISDTVEVSPAARALVDQVLKQPAGAWFMSVAAALEYMHGRHDHHASTHAHEDDDAHHHEEDGMDEDEREARQREEEGAAWLVEQGFDHKD
;
A
#
# COMPACT_ATOMS: atom_id res chain seq x y z
N MET A 1 -8.26 11.05 -6.00
CA MET A 1 -8.85 9.74 -6.27
C MET A 1 -9.13 9.04 -4.96
N SER A 2 -10.37 8.66 -4.71
CA SER A 2 -10.78 8.08 -3.42
C SER A 2 -10.77 6.55 -3.51
N ILE A 3 -10.17 5.94 -2.49
CA ILE A 3 -10.25 4.49 -2.25
C ILE A 3 -11.64 4.21 -1.68
N SER A 4 -12.34 3.19 -2.19
CA SER A 4 -13.66 2.82 -1.68
C SER A 4 -13.63 2.40 -0.21
N PRO A 5 -14.73 2.54 0.55
CA PRO A 5 -14.84 2.04 1.92
C PRO A 5 -14.52 0.55 2.06
N PHE A 6 -14.90 -0.25 1.07
CA PHE A 6 -14.58 -1.67 1.01
C PHE A 6 -13.06 -1.93 1.10
N PHE A 7 -12.27 -1.26 0.25
CA PHE A 7 -10.83 -1.42 0.26
C PHE A 7 -10.14 -0.73 1.45
N GLN A 8 -10.69 0.36 1.96
CA GLN A 8 -10.18 0.97 3.19
C GLN A 8 -10.24 0.02 4.37
N HIS A 9 -11.36 -0.70 4.50
CA HIS A 9 -11.54 -1.70 5.55
C HIS A 9 -10.61 -2.90 5.38
N LEU A 10 -10.58 -3.49 4.18
CA LEU A 10 -9.72 -4.64 3.89
C LEU A 10 -8.23 -4.33 4.03
N ARG A 11 -7.80 -3.13 3.67
CA ARG A 11 -6.42 -2.70 3.81
C ARG A 11 -5.93 -2.81 5.25
N SER A 12 -6.69 -2.28 6.21
CA SER A 12 -6.30 -2.33 7.62
C SER A 12 -6.16 -3.78 8.11
N ALA A 13 -7.07 -4.66 7.71
CA ALA A 13 -7.01 -6.07 8.03
C ALA A 13 -5.82 -6.79 7.35
N TYR A 14 -5.55 -6.46 6.10
CA TYR A 14 -4.42 -7.02 5.35
C TYR A 14 -3.08 -6.60 5.93
N ASP A 15 -2.90 -5.32 6.23
CA ASP A 15 -1.67 -4.81 6.85
C ASP A 15 -1.44 -5.48 8.22
N ALA A 16 -2.50 -5.70 9.00
CA ALA A 16 -2.42 -6.42 10.27
C ALA A 16 -1.99 -7.88 10.09
N GLU A 17 -2.48 -8.57 9.06
CA GLU A 17 -2.06 -9.95 8.73
C GLU A 17 -0.56 -10.02 8.35
N ILE A 18 -0.08 -9.09 7.54
CA ILE A 18 1.34 -9.00 7.20
C ILE A 18 2.19 -8.73 8.45
N ASP A 19 1.78 -7.80 9.29
CA ASP A 19 2.47 -7.46 10.53
C ASP A 19 2.53 -8.65 11.50
N ASP A 20 1.44 -9.39 11.64
CA ASP A 20 1.41 -10.60 12.46
C ASP A 20 2.38 -11.68 11.94
N LEU A 21 2.43 -11.87 10.62
CA LEU A 21 3.38 -12.81 10.01
C LEU A 21 4.83 -12.36 10.16
N ALA A 22 5.09 -11.06 10.18
CA ALA A 22 6.42 -10.48 10.33
C ALA A 22 6.90 -10.40 11.78
N SER A 23 5.98 -10.40 12.76
CA SER A 23 6.24 -10.09 14.18
C SER A 23 6.57 -11.30 15.06
N ASP A 24 7.13 -12.34 14.52
CA ASP A 24 7.50 -13.49 15.35
C ASP A 24 8.78 -13.23 16.17
N SER A 25 8.80 -13.74 17.38
CA SER A 25 9.84 -13.51 18.39
C SER A 25 11.22 -14.13 18.07
N GLU A 26 11.37 -14.85 16.97
CA GLU A 26 12.55 -15.62 16.64
C GLU A 26 13.52 -14.98 15.63
N GLY A 27 13.34 -13.72 15.21
CA GLY A 27 14.32 -13.00 14.39
C GLY A 27 13.81 -12.37 13.10
N THR A 28 14.71 -11.67 12.40
CA THR A 28 14.44 -10.71 11.33
C THR A 28 14.04 -11.28 9.97
N HIS A 29 13.95 -12.60 9.79
CA HIS A 29 13.67 -13.24 8.50
C HIS A 29 12.53 -14.26 8.54
N VAL A 30 11.59 -14.07 9.43
CA VAL A 30 10.48 -15.01 9.65
C VAL A 30 9.40 -14.92 8.57
N LEU A 31 9.17 -13.71 8.00
CA LEU A 31 8.12 -13.49 7.02
C LEU A 31 8.20 -14.41 5.80
N PRO A 32 9.35 -14.58 5.10
CA PRO A 32 9.43 -15.47 3.95
C PRO A 32 9.09 -16.93 4.29
N LYS A 33 9.50 -17.41 5.46
CA LYS A 33 9.21 -18.76 5.94
C LYS A 33 7.71 -18.95 6.20
N LYS A 34 7.08 -18.00 6.88
CA LYS A 34 5.65 -18.04 7.17
C LYS A 34 4.79 -17.91 5.92
N LEU A 35 5.19 -17.10 4.96
CA LEU A 35 4.53 -17.03 3.65
C LEU A 35 4.64 -18.36 2.90
N ALA A 36 5.78 -19.03 2.94
CA ALA A 36 5.94 -20.35 2.34
C ALA A 36 5.02 -21.39 3.00
N GLU A 37 4.85 -21.35 4.32
CA GLU A 37 3.91 -22.21 5.05
C GLU A 37 2.45 -21.91 4.66
N ARG A 38 2.06 -20.64 4.59
CA ARG A 38 0.71 -20.23 4.13
C ARG A 38 0.41 -20.70 2.71
N ARG A 39 1.37 -20.62 1.82
CA ARG A 39 1.22 -21.11 0.43
C ARG A 39 0.96 -22.60 0.36
N LYS A 40 1.54 -23.39 1.26
CA LYS A 40 1.27 -24.85 1.38
C LYS A 40 -0.16 -25.12 1.86
N GLU A 41 -0.73 -24.22 2.66
CA GLU A 41 -2.09 -24.33 3.21
C GLU A 41 -3.17 -23.76 2.26
N LEU A 42 -2.82 -23.35 1.06
CA LEU A 42 -3.75 -22.70 0.12
C LEU A 42 -5.01 -23.53 -0.09
N GLY A 43 -4.89 -24.85 -0.21
CA GLY A 43 -6.07 -25.73 -0.39
C GLY A 43 -7.12 -25.56 0.70
N PHE A 44 -6.71 -25.36 1.94
CA PHE A 44 -7.61 -25.05 3.06
C PHE A 44 -8.14 -23.61 2.97
N LEU A 45 -7.27 -22.65 2.64
CA LEU A 45 -7.60 -21.23 2.55
C LEU A 45 -8.59 -20.90 1.43
N LEU A 46 -8.71 -21.75 0.40
CA LEU A 46 -9.64 -21.55 -0.71
C LEU A 46 -11.10 -21.45 -0.26
N SER A 47 -11.45 -22.04 0.87
CA SER A 47 -12.80 -21.91 1.45
C SER A 47 -13.09 -20.53 2.06
N MET A 48 -12.05 -19.69 2.22
CA MET A 48 -12.14 -18.39 2.90
C MET A 48 -12.08 -17.20 1.94
N LEU A 49 -12.04 -17.42 0.63
CA LEU A 49 -11.88 -16.37 -0.39
C LEU A 49 -12.87 -15.21 -0.26
N GLU A 50 -14.12 -15.52 0.04
CA GLU A 50 -15.20 -14.52 0.17
C GLU A 50 -15.33 -13.98 1.60
N LEU A 51 -15.08 -14.83 2.60
CA LEU A 51 -15.29 -14.50 4.01
C LEU A 51 -14.15 -13.66 4.60
N SER A 52 -12.93 -14.00 4.26
CA SER A 52 -11.73 -13.36 4.79
C SER A 52 -10.64 -13.27 3.69
N PRO A 53 -10.90 -12.49 2.63
CA PRO A 53 -9.97 -12.41 1.50
C PRO A 53 -8.59 -11.88 1.92
N GLU A 54 -8.50 -11.04 2.93
CA GLU A 54 -7.24 -10.51 3.48
C GLU A 54 -6.33 -11.63 4.01
N MET A 55 -6.89 -12.65 4.62
CA MET A 55 -6.11 -13.79 5.14
C MET A 55 -5.54 -14.67 4.03
N VAL A 56 -6.25 -14.77 2.92
CA VAL A 56 -5.82 -15.56 1.76
C VAL A 56 -4.86 -14.75 0.88
N ALA A 57 -5.09 -13.45 0.73
CA ALA A 57 -4.31 -12.56 -0.11
C ALA A 57 -2.82 -12.52 0.28
N VAL A 58 -2.48 -12.79 1.53
CA VAL A 58 -1.07 -12.83 1.99
C VAL A 58 -0.22 -13.87 1.26
N VAL A 59 -0.80 -14.92 0.69
CA VAL A 59 -0.05 -15.91 -0.10
C VAL A 59 0.54 -15.30 -1.38
N PHE A 60 -0.03 -14.19 -1.85
CA PHE A 60 0.45 -13.45 -3.02
C PHE A 60 1.37 -12.28 -2.67
N HIS A 61 1.68 -12.09 -1.39
CA HIS A 61 2.58 -11.01 -0.96
C HIS A 61 3.93 -11.09 -1.66
N GLN A 62 4.38 -9.96 -2.22
CA GLN A 62 5.64 -9.83 -2.98
C GLN A 62 5.71 -10.66 -4.28
N THR A 63 4.59 -11.13 -4.79
CA THR A 63 4.56 -11.93 -6.04
C THR A 63 3.94 -11.20 -7.22
N LEU A 64 3.36 -10.03 -6.99
CA LEU A 64 2.67 -9.25 -8.00
C LEU A 64 3.42 -7.95 -8.30
N ARG A 65 3.51 -7.60 -9.57
CA ARG A 65 4.02 -6.31 -10.05
C ARG A 65 2.95 -5.60 -10.87
N PHE A 66 2.87 -4.30 -10.73
CA PHE A 66 1.81 -3.50 -11.32
C PHE A 66 2.37 -2.62 -12.44
N LYS A 67 1.83 -2.76 -13.65
CA LYS A 67 2.26 -2.05 -14.85
C LYS A 67 1.56 -0.70 -15.03
N SER A 68 0.38 -0.54 -14.42
CA SER A 68 -0.45 0.66 -14.57
C SER A 68 -1.04 1.12 -13.24
N ALA A 69 -0.51 2.22 -12.72
CA ALA A 69 -1.08 2.87 -11.54
C ALA A 69 -2.52 3.35 -11.77
N ALA A 70 -2.84 3.82 -12.98
CA ALA A 70 -4.18 4.27 -13.33
C ALA A 70 -5.20 3.11 -13.27
N ALA A 71 -4.85 1.93 -13.77
CA ALA A 71 -5.71 0.75 -13.70
C ALA A 71 -5.95 0.32 -12.25
N MET A 72 -4.92 0.34 -11.41
CA MET A 72 -5.04 -0.02 -10.00
C MET A 72 -5.85 1.02 -9.22
N ASN A 73 -5.66 2.30 -9.46
CA ASN A 73 -6.45 3.36 -8.85
C ASN A 73 -7.94 3.26 -9.26
N HIS A 74 -8.21 2.90 -10.51
CA HIS A 74 -9.57 2.64 -10.96
C HIS A 74 -10.17 1.45 -10.22
N LEU A 75 -9.45 0.35 -10.11
CA LEU A 75 -9.87 -0.83 -9.33
C LEU A 75 -10.22 -0.47 -7.89
N LEU A 76 -9.39 0.31 -7.22
CA LEU A 76 -9.58 0.72 -5.82
C LEU A 76 -10.80 1.62 -5.58
N SER A 77 -11.34 2.24 -6.61
CA SER A 77 -12.53 3.09 -6.50
C SER A 77 -13.85 2.31 -6.47
N HIS A 78 -13.82 1.01 -6.75
CA HIS A 78 -14.99 0.15 -6.81
C HIS A 78 -15.31 -0.48 -5.45
N GLU A 79 -16.60 -0.70 -5.22
CA GLU A 79 -17.08 -1.54 -4.13
C GLU A 79 -17.05 -3.03 -4.53
N SER A 80 -17.23 -3.91 -3.55
CA SER A 80 -17.17 -5.37 -3.75
C SER A 80 -18.08 -5.88 -4.87
N GLU A 81 -19.29 -5.30 -4.99
CA GLU A 81 -20.32 -5.73 -5.94
C GLU A 81 -20.02 -5.35 -7.38
N ASP A 82 -19.30 -4.23 -7.58
CA ASP A 82 -18.99 -3.67 -8.89
C ASP A 82 -17.51 -3.89 -9.29
N LEU A 83 -16.81 -4.74 -8.55
CA LEU A 83 -15.38 -4.94 -8.74
C LEU A 83 -15.08 -5.59 -10.09
N PRO A 84 -14.20 -5.01 -10.93
CA PRO A 84 -13.73 -5.67 -12.15
C PRO A 84 -13.12 -7.03 -11.84
N GLU A 85 -13.50 -8.05 -12.59
CA GLU A 85 -12.92 -9.38 -12.45
C GLU A 85 -11.47 -9.43 -12.94
N TRP A 86 -10.75 -10.44 -12.50
CA TRP A 86 -9.33 -10.64 -12.81
C TRP A 86 -9.00 -10.54 -14.29
N ASP A 87 -9.82 -11.10 -15.17
CA ASP A 87 -9.60 -11.08 -16.61
C ASP A 87 -9.53 -9.66 -17.18
N SER A 88 -10.23 -8.71 -16.55
CA SER A 88 -10.23 -7.30 -16.97
C SER A 88 -8.95 -6.55 -16.58
N ILE A 89 -8.23 -7.01 -15.56
CA ILE A 89 -7.05 -6.33 -15.02
C ILE A 89 -5.75 -7.13 -15.17
N SER A 90 -5.83 -8.40 -15.52
CA SER A 90 -4.68 -9.33 -15.57
C SER A 90 -3.54 -8.85 -16.46
N ASP A 91 -3.85 -8.16 -17.55
CA ASP A 91 -2.84 -7.58 -18.45
C ASP A 91 -2.01 -6.47 -17.79
N THR A 92 -2.55 -5.84 -16.75
CA THR A 92 -1.90 -4.75 -16.02
C THR A 92 -1.12 -5.24 -14.79
N VAL A 93 -1.22 -6.52 -14.47
CA VAL A 93 -0.56 -7.16 -13.32
C VAL A 93 0.33 -8.30 -13.80
N GLU A 94 1.59 -8.23 -13.44
CA GLU A 94 2.55 -9.29 -13.70
C GLU A 94 2.65 -10.22 -12.48
N VAL A 95 2.43 -11.51 -12.69
CA VAL A 95 2.52 -12.54 -11.65
C VAL A 95 3.89 -13.20 -11.73
N SER A 96 4.60 -13.32 -10.62
CA SER A 96 5.88 -14.04 -10.59
C SER A 96 5.71 -15.51 -10.99
N PRO A 97 6.70 -16.13 -11.63
CA PRO A 97 6.61 -17.54 -12.05
C PRO A 97 6.27 -18.50 -10.90
N ALA A 98 6.78 -18.23 -9.70
CA ALA A 98 6.52 -19.04 -8.51
C ALA A 98 5.05 -18.99 -8.05
N ALA A 99 4.34 -17.90 -8.33
CA ALA A 99 2.95 -17.70 -7.89
C ALA A 99 1.92 -18.14 -8.94
N ARG A 100 2.31 -18.42 -10.17
CA ARG A 100 1.37 -18.79 -11.25
C ARG A 100 0.51 -20.01 -10.91
N ALA A 101 1.09 -21.03 -10.32
CA ALA A 101 0.36 -22.22 -9.90
C ALA A 101 -0.67 -21.91 -8.79
N LEU A 102 -0.37 -20.95 -7.90
CA LEU A 102 -1.29 -20.48 -6.87
C LEU A 102 -2.47 -19.72 -7.50
N VAL A 103 -2.20 -18.85 -8.45
CA VAL A 103 -3.24 -18.14 -9.21
C VAL A 103 -4.17 -19.14 -9.92
N ASP A 104 -3.62 -20.15 -10.59
CA ASP A 104 -4.39 -21.18 -11.28
C ASP A 104 -5.31 -21.94 -10.33
N GLN A 105 -4.84 -22.25 -9.13
CA GLN A 105 -5.67 -22.91 -8.10
C GLN A 105 -6.82 -22.01 -7.64
N VAL A 106 -6.56 -20.75 -7.41
CA VAL A 106 -7.58 -19.77 -7.00
C VAL A 106 -8.61 -19.56 -8.09
N LEU A 107 -8.19 -19.41 -9.35
CA LEU A 107 -9.10 -19.18 -10.47
C LEU A 107 -10.03 -20.34 -10.80
N LYS A 108 -9.73 -21.54 -10.30
CA LYS A 108 -10.65 -22.69 -10.38
C LYS A 108 -11.85 -22.58 -9.42
N GLN A 109 -11.77 -21.70 -8.44
CA GLN A 109 -12.86 -21.45 -7.51
C GLN A 109 -13.89 -20.49 -8.09
N PRO A 110 -15.19 -20.59 -7.73
CA PRO A 110 -16.24 -19.67 -8.21
C PRO A 110 -15.94 -18.20 -7.91
N ALA A 111 -15.40 -17.90 -6.74
CA ALA A 111 -15.02 -16.55 -6.33
C ALA A 111 -13.57 -16.17 -6.74
N GLY A 112 -12.88 -17.03 -7.47
CA GLY A 112 -11.43 -16.86 -7.75
C GLY A 112 -11.10 -15.60 -8.53
N ALA A 113 -11.83 -15.27 -9.58
CA ALA A 113 -11.61 -14.06 -10.38
C ALA A 113 -11.84 -12.78 -9.57
N TRP A 114 -12.89 -12.73 -8.79
CA TRP A 114 -13.16 -11.64 -7.86
C TRP A 114 -12.06 -11.51 -6.80
N PHE A 115 -11.68 -12.63 -6.19
CA PHE A 115 -10.64 -12.66 -5.17
C PHE A 115 -9.27 -12.17 -5.71
N MET A 116 -8.88 -12.58 -6.92
CA MET A 116 -7.61 -12.13 -7.51
C MET A 116 -7.57 -10.63 -7.71
N SER A 117 -8.68 -10.00 -8.07
CA SER A 117 -8.79 -8.54 -8.13
C SER A 117 -8.62 -7.90 -6.75
N VAL A 118 -9.22 -8.48 -5.71
CA VAL A 118 -9.04 -8.03 -4.32
C VAL A 118 -7.59 -8.17 -3.88
N ALA A 119 -6.96 -9.31 -4.12
CA ALA A 119 -5.57 -9.57 -3.74
C ALA A 119 -4.60 -8.59 -4.44
N ALA A 120 -4.81 -8.32 -5.72
CA ALA A 120 -4.02 -7.34 -6.46
C ALA A 120 -4.16 -5.93 -5.86
N ALA A 121 -5.38 -5.52 -5.53
CA ALA A 121 -5.64 -4.23 -4.92
C ALA A 121 -4.96 -4.08 -3.54
N LEU A 122 -5.03 -5.11 -2.71
CA LEU A 122 -4.41 -5.12 -1.38
C LEU A 122 -2.88 -5.04 -1.46
N GLU A 123 -2.25 -5.83 -2.34
CA GLU A 123 -0.81 -5.76 -2.59
C GLU A 123 -0.37 -4.39 -3.13
N TYR A 124 -1.14 -3.81 -4.03
CA TYR A 124 -0.84 -2.49 -4.57
C TYR A 124 -0.88 -1.40 -3.49
N MET A 125 -1.89 -1.42 -2.63
CA MET A 125 -2.00 -0.47 -1.52
C MET A 125 -0.87 -0.64 -0.50
N HIS A 126 -0.53 -1.87 -0.16
CA HIS A 126 0.54 -2.19 0.79
C HIS A 126 1.90 -1.68 0.27
N GLY A 127 2.24 -1.98 -0.97
CA GLY A 127 3.48 -1.53 -1.59
C GLY A 127 3.63 0.00 -1.67
N ARG A 128 2.55 0.74 -1.80
CA ARG A 128 2.59 2.22 -1.76
C ARG A 128 2.95 2.77 -0.39
N HIS A 129 2.55 2.08 0.68
CA HIS A 129 2.91 2.48 2.04
C HIS A 129 4.39 2.32 2.33
N ASP A 130 4.96 1.19 1.91
CA ASP A 130 6.37 0.91 2.14
C ASP A 130 7.28 1.94 1.43
N HIS A 131 6.87 2.40 0.26
CA HIS A 131 7.59 3.47 -0.45
C HIS A 131 7.53 4.81 0.29
N HIS A 132 6.39 5.16 0.89
CA HIS A 132 6.29 6.38 1.69
C HIS A 132 7.03 6.27 3.03
N ALA A 133 7.01 5.11 3.66
CA ALA A 133 7.74 4.88 4.91
C ALA A 133 9.26 4.89 4.70
N SER A 134 9.75 4.35 3.58
CA SER A 134 11.19 4.34 3.28
C SER A 134 11.73 5.69 2.81
N THR A 135 10.93 6.55 2.21
CA THR A 135 11.35 7.92 1.89
C THR A 135 11.49 8.78 3.14
N HIS A 136 10.64 8.58 4.15
CA HIS A 136 10.79 9.29 5.44
C HIS A 136 11.90 8.72 6.33
N ALA A 137 12.30 7.46 6.17
CA ALA A 137 13.40 6.86 6.94
C ALA A 137 14.80 7.21 6.39
N HIS A 138 14.89 7.77 5.18
CA HIS A 138 16.16 8.21 4.58
C HIS A 138 16.45 9.70 4.76
N GLU A 139 15.52 10.48 5.34
CA GLU A 139 15.70 11.92 5.56
C GLU A 139 16.39 12.27 6.88
N ASP A 140 16.64 11.29 7.77
CA ASP A 140 17.20 11.56 9.10
C ASP A 140 18.72 11.31 9.26
N ASP A 141 19.46 10.93 8.20
CA ASP A 141 20.88 10.56 8.37
C ASP A 141 21.88 11.30 7.45
N ASP A 142 21.50 12.43 6.84
CA ASP A 142 22.45 13.27 6.10
C ASP A 142 22.35 14.77 6.45
N ALA A 143 22.37 15.09 7.73
CA ALA A 143 22.55 16.45 8.20
C ALA A 143 24.00 16.75 8.55
N HIS A 144 24.89 16.67 7.60
CA HIS A 144 26.18 17.38 7.61
C HIS A 144 26.83 17.41 6.24
N HIS A 145 26.41 18.30 5.37
CA HIS A 145 27.34 19.09 4.57
C HIS A 145 26.69 20.38 4.09
N HIS A 146 27.25 21.45 4.59
CA HIS A 146 27.16 22.79 4.04
C HIS A 146 27.26 22.76 2.51
N GLU A 147 26.26 23.32 1.84
CA GLU A 147 26.53 24.33 0.80
C GLU A 147 25.24 25.14 0.58
N GLU A 148 25.38 26.41 0.80
CA GLU A 148 24.43 27.44 0.44
C GLU A 148 24.20 27.38 -1.08
N ASP A 149 23.08 26.92 -1.50
CA ASP A 149 22.33 27.32 -2.68
C ASP A 149 21.24 26.26 -3.03
N GLY A 150 20.13 26.35 -2.39
CA GLY A 150 19.00 25.50 -2.75
C GLY A 150 17.90 25.54 -1.69
N MET A 151 17.40 26.73 -1.39
CA MET A 151 16.10 26.77 -0.73
C MET A 151 15.06 26.23 -1.71
N ASP A 152 14.49 25.10 -1.38
CA ASP A 152 13.36 24.55 -2.10
C ASP A 152 12.22 25.55 -2.19
N GLU A 153 11.50 25.56 -3.30
CA GLU A 153 10.39 26.50 -3.53
C GLU A 153 9.37 26.43 -2.39
N ASP A 154 9.19 25.27 -1.80
CA ASP A 154 8.31 25.05 -0.65
C ASP A 154 8.75 25.79 0.63
N GLU A 155 10.04 25.88 0.90
CA GLU A 155 10.56 26.67 2.03
C GLU A 155 10.44 28.17 1.81
N ARG A 156 10.55 28.61 0.56
CA ARG A 156 10.32 30.01 0.20
C ARG A 156 8.85 30.40 0.37
N GLU A 157 7.94 29.53 -0.04
CA GLU A 157 6.50 29.74 0.16
C GLU A 157 6.11 29.72 1.64
N ALA A 158 6.71 28.85 2.45
CA ALA A 158 6.46 28.80 3.88
C ALA A 158 6.92 30.10 4.60
N ARG A 159 8.12 30.60 4.26
CA ARG A 159 8.60 31.89 4.78
C ARG A 159 7.74 33.07 4.34
N GLN A 160 7.31 33.08 3.09
CA GLN A 160 6.44 34.13 2.57
C GLN A 160 5.11 34.16 3.31
N ARG A 161 4.53 33.01 3.64
CA ARG A 161 3.30 32.92 4.45
C ARG A 161 3.50 33.40 5.89
N GLU A 162 4.64 33.11 6.50
CA GLU A 162 4.98 33.61 7.84
C GLU A 162 5.16 35.13 7.84
N GLU A 163 5.86 35.69 6.85
CA GLU A 163 6.05 37.14 6.72
C GLU A 163 4.74 37.87 6.44
N GLU A 164 3.88 37.33 5.59
CA GLU A 164 2.54 37.90 5.32
C GLU A 164 1.64 37.82 6.55
N GLY A 165 1.69 36.70 7.30
CA GLY A 165 0.96 36.54 8.56
C GLY A 165 1.45 37.52 9.65
N ALA A 166 2.75 37.72 9.76
CA ALA A 166 3.33 38.68 10.69
C ALA A 166 3.01 40.14 10.30
N ALA A 167 3.05 40.48 9.03
CA ALA A 167 2.67 41.79 8.53
C ALA A 167 1.19 42.10 8.79
N TRP A 168 0.31 41.12 8.61
CA TRP A 168 -1.09 41.26 8.89
C TRP A 168 -1.38 41.52 10.39
N LEU A 169 -0.67 40.81 11.27
CA LEU A 169 -0.78 41.01 12.73
C LEU A 169 -0.32 42.41 13.16
N VAL A 170 0.73 42.94 12.56
CA VAL A 170 1.20 44.30 12.82
C VAL A 170 0.18 45.34 12.33
N GLU A 171 -0.43 45.12 11.17
CA GLU A 171 -1.48 46.00 10.64
C GLU A 171 -2.74 46.02 11.51
N GLN A 172 -3.04 44.91 12.22
CA GLN A 172 -4.15 44.82 13.17
C GLN A 172 -3.83 45.37 14.59
N GLY A 173 -2.63 45.91 14.79
CA GLY A 173 -2.22 46.57 16.04
C GLY A 173 -1.60 45.64 17.09
N PHE A 174 -1.18 44.45 16.69
CA PHE A 174 -0.38 43.56 17.53
C PHE A 174 1.09 43.86 17.36
N ASP A 175 1.67 44.55 18.32
CA ASP A 175 3.07 44.90 18.32
C ASP A 175 3.93 43.69 18.68
N HIS A 176 4.93 43.39 17.84
CA HIS A 176 5.98 42.43 18.17
C HIS A 176 6.81 43.03 19.31
N LYS A 177 6.63 42.47 20.50
CA LYS A 177 7.59 42.70 21.60
C LYS A 177 8.71 41.67 21.47
N ASP A 178 9.89 42.19 21.23
CA ASP A 178 11.13 41.46 21.44
C ASP A 178 11.29 40.99 22.88
#